data_60386824abc54fdbcd35a55ccb44df7c
#
_entry.id   60386824abc54fdbcd35a55ccb44df7c
#
_cell.length_a   1.000
_cell.length_b   1.000
_cell.length_c   1.000
_cell.angle_alpha   90.00
_cell.angle_beta   90.00
_cell.angle_gamma   90.00
#
_symmetry.space_group_name_H-M   'P 1'
#
loop_
_entity.id
_entity.type
_entity.pdbx_description
1 polymer ?
#
loop_
_entity_poly.entity_id
_entity_poly.type
_entity_poly.pdbx_seq_one_letter_code
_entity_poly.pdbx_strand_id
1 'polypeptide(L)'
;TYTGDGAITTTKAPEAQPTAAPTTVAPTAKPTVAPTTAKPTTIPKETTNISFTTDSSIEKPFGLDVSQASVGYVNVVWGRGTIDCYNVYVDGERRRTGISAQALKLPVYTEGTHTIAITTVVGKRESERLEAQIQITGTGEKETEPETCPEELKPQLKENVPLRDDRIAIELNNKTNGKYSDSEIYWCIVGNNANNQLCYMDKDGNMIPASESLNTVEVNGTKYANIYHTLAESDHVYAPTIRSGRMYLSYGKPVYVKFVGSTGYAGPDLNNPGDVNANTLFEFAEFTIEGKHYWGNTTRVDYFCFPMVTRLIGGSLYGGYDNVVGDVGTRDEIFNAFKNEVPNEYKSLVRDDRIIAPCKSPCNVGQI
;
A
#
# COMPACT_ATOMS: atom_id res chain seq x y z
N THR A 1 20.95 -41.49 52.02
CA THR A 1 22.25 -42.15 51.79
C THR A 1 22.10 -43.08 50.58
N TYR A 2 22.61 -42.66 49.45
CA TYR A 2 23.04 -43.56 48.39
C TYR A 2 24.22 -42.94 47.67
N THR A 3 25.38 -43.53 47.87
CA THR A 3 26.63 -43.29 47.19
C THR A 3 26.65 -44.07 45.89
N GLY A 4 27.07 -43.47 44.82
CA GLY A 4 27.29 -44.17 43.55
C GLY A 4 28.18 -43.30 42.64
N ASP A 5 29.47 -43.61 42.65
CA ASP A 5 30.49 -43.08 41.74
C ASP A 5 30.17 -43.53 40.30
N GLY A 6 30.08 -42.58 39.39
CA GLY A 6 30.01 -42.80 37.97
C GLY A 6 30.95 -41.87 37.24
N ALA A 7 32.10 -42.39 36.81
CA ALA A 7 33.12 -41.67 36.04
C ALA A 7 32.59 -41.15 34.73
N ILE A 8 32.72 -39.83 34.50
CA ILE A 8 32.41 -39.16 33.23
C ILE A 8 33.63 -39.38 32.31
N THR A 9 33.47 -40.23 31.29
CA THR A 9 34.39 -40.33 30.16
C THR A 9 34.11 -39.17 29.18
N THR A 10 35.01 -38.18 29.16
CA THR A 10 35.01 -37.16 28.13
C THR A 10 35.53 -37.71 26.81
N THR A 11 34.65 -37.89 25.83
CA THR A 11 35.03 -38.19 24.46
C THR A 11 35.48 -36.89 23.81
N LYS A 12 36.79 -36.84 23.45
CA LYS A 12 37.44 -35.76 22.71
C LYS A 12 36.78 -35.65 21.31
N ALA A 13 36.31 -34.46 20.93
CA ALA A 13 35.81 -34.19 19.59
C ALA A 13 36.94 -34.33 18.55
N PRO A 14 36.67 -34.77 17.33
CA PRO A 14 37.68 -34.89 16.28
C PRO A 14 38.20 -33.53 15.88
N GLU A 15 39.51 -33.45 15.76
CA GLU A 15 40.30 -32.29 15.33
C GLU A 15 39.98 -31.99 13.86
N ALA A 16 39.52 -30.76 13.56
CA ALA A 16 39.19 -30.31 12.21
C ALA A 16 40.48 -30.17 11.38
N GLN A 17 40.54 -30.84 10.26
CA GLN A 17 41.61 -30.78 9.27
C GLN A 17 41.59 -29.37 8.63
N PRO A 18 42.76 -28.69 8.40
CA PRO A 18 42.77 -27.36 7.81
C PRO A 18 42.29 -27.38 6.37
N THR A 19 41.20 -26.68 6.10
CA THR A 19 40.70 -26.41 4.76
C THR A 19 41.65 -25.43 4.07
N ALA A 20 42.03 -25.76 2.85
CA ALA A 20 42.85 -24.91 1.98
C ALA A 20 42.20 -23.53 1.76
N ALA A 21 43.03 -22.49 1.73
CA ALA A 21 42.61 -21.11 1.49
C ALA A 21 41.87 -20.97 0.15
N PRO A 22 40.80 -20.20 0.08
CA PRO A 22 40.11 -19.97 -1.18
C PRO A 22 40.97 -19.12 -2.10
N THR A 23 41.21 -19.61 -3.30
CA THR A 23 41.86 -18.88 -4.39
C THR A 23 40.94 -17.71 -4.78
N THR A 24 41.50 -16.49 -4.62
CA THR A 24 40.84 -15.25 -5.05
C THR A 24 40.72 -15.25 -6.57
N VAL A 25 39.50 -15.53 -7.08
CA VAL A 25 39.17 -15.30 -8.48
C VAL A 25 38.81 -13.80 -8.60
N ALA A 26 39.50 -13.09 -9.49
CA ALA A 26 39.24 -11.69 -9.78
C ALA A 26 37.75 -11.52 -10.17
N PRO A 27 37.08 -10.45 -9.72
CA PRO A 27 35.67 -10.24 -10.06
C PRO A 27 35.55 -9.99 -11.56
N THR A 28 34.90 -10.91 -12.25
CA THR A 28 34.40 -10.70 -13.62
C THR A 28 33.41 -9.55 -13.57
N ALA A 29 33.61 -8.55 -14.43
CA ALA A 29 32.74 -7.39 -14.52
C ALA A 29 31.29 -7.85 -14.71
N LYS A 30 30.44 -7.49 -13.73
CA LYS A 30 28.99 -7.71 -13.78
C LYS A 30 28.46 -6.96 -14.99
N PRO A 31 27.65 -7.59 -15.85
CA PRO A 31 26.96 -6.86 -16.92
C PRO A 31 26.15 -5.74 -16.25
N THR A 32 26.41 -4.50 -16.63
CA THR A 32 25.59 -3.35 -16.27
C THR A 32 24.25 -3.54 -16.97
N VAL A 33 23.30 -4.16 -16.29
CA VAL A 33 21.89 -4.11 -16.72
C VAL A 33 21.50 -2.65 -16.55
N ALA A 34 21.19 -2.00 -17.67
CA ALA A 34 20.58 -0.69 -17.67
C ALA A 34 19.37 -0.73 -16.71
N PRO A 35 19.18 0.25 -15.82
CA PRO A 35 18.05 0.25 -14.95
C PRO A 35 16.80 0.22 -15.82
N THR A 36 16.04 -0.87 -15.75
CA THR A 36 14.68 -0.92 -16.28
C THR A 36 13.94 0.15 -15.53
N THR A 37 13.63 1.24 -16.21
CA THR A 37 12.85 2.34 -15.67
C THR A 37 11.52 1.75 -15.25
N ALA A 38 11.34 1.52 -13.94
CA ALA A 38 10.01 1.33 -13.40
C ALA A 38 9.18 2.53 -13.92
N LYS A 39 8.10 2.25 -14.64
CA LYS A 39 7.20 3.27 -15.17
C LYS A 39 6.81 4.16 -14.00
N PRO A 40 7.12 5.47 -14.01
CA PRO A 40 6.77 6.33 -12.90
C PRO A 40 5.25 6.29 -12.74
N THR A 41 4.79 6.03 -11.53
CA THR A 41 3.37 6.19 -11.20
C THR A 41 3.03 7.65 -11.42
N THR A 42 2.32 7.96 -12.49
CA THR A 42 1.87 9.32 -12.80
C THR A 42 0.88 9.71 -11.70
N ILE A 43 1.23 10.72 -10.94
CA ILE A 43 0.32 11.29 -9.96
C ILE A 43 -0.71 12.12 -10.75
N PRO A 44 -2.03 11.84 -10.63
CA PRO A 44 -3.06 12.55 -11.37
C PRO A 44 -3.00 14.05 -11.16
N LYS A 45 -3.39 14.84 -12.17
CA LYS A 45 -3.63 16.27 -12.04
C LYS A 45 -4.75 16.48 -11.02
N GLU A 46 -4.43 17.10 -9.91
CA GLU A 46 -5.43 17.43 -8.89
C GLU A 46 -6.34 18.56 -9.42
N THR A 47 -7.52 18.20 -9.90
CA THR A 47 -8.58 19.17 -10.26
C THR A 47 -9.46 19.44 -9.04
N THR A 48 -8.87 19.96 -7.97
CA THR A 48 -9.67 20.46 -6.86
C THR A 48 -9.95 21.96 -7.08
N ASN A 49 -11.22 22.32 -7.15
CA ASN A 49 -11.68 23.73 -7.17
C ASN A 49 -11.50 24.43 -5.81
N ILE A 50 -10.47 24.06 -5.05
CA ILE A 50 -10.17 24.67 -3.76
C ILE A 50 -9.39 25.94 -4.03
N SER A 51 -9.94 27.07 -3.61
CA SER A 51 -9.23 28.35 -3.59
C SER A 51 -8.53 28.55 -2.25
N PHE A 52 -7.27 28.98 -2.30
CA PHE A 52 -6.50 29.38 -1.12
C PHE A 52 -6.39 30.91 -1.11
N THR A 53 -6.38 31.47 0.10
CA THR A 53 -6.11 32.90 0.31
C THR A 53 -4.67 33.07 0.74
N THR A 54 -3.91 33.94 0.08
CA THR A 54 -2.54 34.24 0.48
C THR A 54 -2.54 35.00 1.80
N ASP A 55 -1.70 34.55 2.73
CA ASP A 55 -1.52 35.14 4.06
C ASP A 55 -0.02 35.26 4.35
N SER A 56 0.47 36.50 4.32
CA SER A 56 1.89 36.84 4.53
C SER A 56 2.39 36.57 5.96
N SER A 57 1.48 36.28 6.91
CA SER A 57 1.85 35.87 8.26
C SER A 57 2.25 34.40 8.36
N ILE A 58 1.94 33.60 7.33
CA ILE A 58 2.38 32.21 7.24
C ILE A 58 3.83 32.17 6.74
N GLU A 59 4.69 31.44 7.46
CA GLU A 59 6.09 31.28 7.10
C GLU A 59 6.23 30.69 5.69
N LYS A 60 6.97 31.39 4.84
CA LYS A 60 7.25 30.97 3.48
C LYS A 60 8.22 29.78 3.47
N PRO A 61 8.06 28.81 2.56
CA PRO A 61 9.06 27.75 2.38
C PRO A 61 10.44 28.32 2.07
N PHE A 62 11.49 27.52 2.21
CA PHE A 62 12.87 27.94 1.91
C PHE A 62 13.62 26.83 1.15
N GLY A 63 14.76 27.19 0.57
CA GLY A 63 15.70 26.23 -0.03
C GLY A 63 15.11 25.48 -1.25
N LEU A 64 14.29 26.16 -2.06
CA LEU A 64 13.74 25.58 -3.28
C LEU A 64 14.87 25.34 -4.29
N ASP A 65 15.06 24.09 -4.68
CA ASP A 65 15.94 23.65 -5.77
C ASP A 65 15.12 22.89 -6.81
N VAL A 66 15.39 23.17 -8.09
CA VAL A 66 14.70 22.58 -9.22
C VAL A 66 15.70 22.13 -10.28
N SER A 67 15.56 20.91 -10.76
CA SER A 67 16.41 20.35 -11.80
C SER A 67 15.62 19.45 -12.76
N GLN A 68 16.02 19.43 -14.03
CA GLN A 68 15.41 18.51 -15.00
C GLN A 68 15.83 17.08 -14.66
N ALA A 69 14.85 16.24 -14.31
CA ALA A 69 15.08 14.84 -13.95
C ALA A 69 15.24 13.95 -15.19
N SER A 70 14.44 14.23 -16.21
CA SER A 70 14.41 13.57 -17.52
C SER A 70 13.57 14.42 -18.47
N VAL A 71 13.50 14.05 -19.74
CA VAL A 71 12.57 14.71 -20.68
C VAL A 71 11.15 14.60 -20.13
N GLY A 72 10.46 15.71 -19.99
CA GLY A 72 9.10 15.79 -19.44
C GLY A 72 8.95 15.80 -17.92
N TYR A 73 10.07 15.78 -17.15
CA TYR A 73 10.00 15.75 -15.69
C TYR A 73 11.02 16.66 -15.00
N VAL A 74 10.57 17.28 -13.91
CA VAL A 74 11.37 18.15 -13.04
C VAL A 74 11.42 17.58 -11.64
N ASN A 75 12.62 17.48 -11.06
CA ASN A 75 12.80 17.26 -9.62
C ASN A 75 12.64 18.59 -8.91
N VAL A 76 11.85 18.60 -7.84
CA VAL A 76 11.61 19.76 -6.99
C VAL A 76 11.91 19.36 -5.57
N VAL A 77 12.81 20.11 -4.91
CA VAL A 77 13.23 19.87 -3.53
C VAL A 77 13.17 21.19 -2.75
N TRP A 78 12.74 21.14 -1.49
CA TRP A 78 12.72 22.33 -0.63
C TRP A 78 12.94 21.97 0.84
N GLY A 79 13.25 22.98 1.66
CA GLY A 79 13.48 22.81 3.09
C GLY A 79 12.20 22.59 3.86
N ARG A 80 12.28 21.78 4.91
CA ARG A 80 11.19 21.51 5.83
C ARG A 80 11.04 22.67 6.82
N GLY A 81 9.88 23.36 6.77
CA GLY A 81 9.52 24.39 7.74
C GLY A 81 8.91 23.83 9.04
N THR A 82 8.45 24.73 9.88
CA THR A 82 7.70 24.38 11.11
C THR A 82 6.33 23.77 10.80
N ILE A 83 5.77 24.15 9.65
CA ILE A 83 4.50 23.63 9.11
C ILE A 83 4.85 22.73 7.94
N ASP A 84 4.45 21.48 8.01
CA ASP A 84 4.79 20.43 7.05
C ASP A 84 3.60 20.14 6.13
N CYS A 85 3.15 21.18 5.42
CA CYS A 85 2.05 21.10 4.47
C CYS A 85 2.25 22.13 3.36
N TYR A 86 2.31 21.69 2.10
CA TYR A 86 2.71 22.52 0.97
C TYR A 86 1.79 22.37 -0.23
N ASN A 87 1.61 23.46 -0.96
CA ASN A 87 1.09 23.44 -2.34
C ASN A 87 2.25 23.65 -3.31
N VAL A 88 2.16 23.01 -4.49
CA VAL A 88 3.15 23.13 -5.56
C VAL A 88 2.48 23.60 -6.84
N TYR A 89 3.11 24.55 -7.49
CA TYR A 89 2.63 25.21 -8.68
C TYR A 89 3.65 25.09 -9.83
N VAL A 90 3.14 25.02 -11.06
CA VAL A 90 3.92 25.14 -12.31
C VAL A 90 3.24 26.23 -13.13
N ASP A 91 3.99 27.26 -13.50
CA ASP A 91 3.49 28.40 -14.30
C ASP A 91 2.22 29.04 -13.73
N GLY A 92 2.17 29.14 -12.40
CA GLY A 92 1.02 29.72 -11.69
C GLY A 92 -0.14 28.74 -11.47
N GLU A 93 -0.17 27.61 -12.16
CA GLU A 93 -1.20 26.57 -11.99
C GLU A 93 -0.82 25.61 -10.87
N ARG A 94 -1.75 25.37 -9.93
CA ARG A 94 -1.53 24.43 -8.82
C ARG A 94 -1.53 22.99 -9.33
N ARG A 95 -0.45 22.28 -9.05
CA ARG A 95 -0.24 20.89 -9.47
C ARG A 95 -0.37 19.90 -8.33
N ARG A 96 -0.12 20.33 -7.08
CA ARG A 96 -0.24 19.50 -5.87
C ARG A 96 -0.74 20.34 -4.71
N THR A 97 -1.46 19.71 -3.81
CA THR A 97 -2.03 20.35 -2.62
C THR A 97 -1.76 19.47 -1.39
N GLY A 98 -1.44 20.15 -0.26
CA GLY A 98 -1.42 19.51 1.04
C GLY A 98 -0.36 18.43 1.21
N ILE A 99 0.75 18.50 0.47
CA ILE A 99 1.81 17.51 0.56
C ILE A 99 2.75 17.79 1.73
N SER A 100 3.19 16.74 2.42
CA SER A 100 4.17 16.80 3.50
C SER A 100 5.59 16.42 3.08
N ALA A 101 5.75 15.88 1.86
CA ALA A 101 7.06 15.60 1.29
C ALA A 101 7.82 16.89 0.97
N GLN A 102 9.15 16.87 1.09
CA GLN A 102 10.06 17.96 0.71
C GLN A 102 10.77 17.71 -0.62
N ALA A 103 10.39 16.66 -1.32
CA ALA A 103 10.90 16.34 -2.64
C ALA A 103 9.82 15.67 -3.47
N LEU A 104 9.72 16.04 -4.73
CA LEU A 104 8.82 15.37 -5.68
C LEU A 104 9.32 15.49 -7.11
N LYS A 105 8.86 14.60 -7.95
CA LYS A 105 9.06 14.65 -9.40
C LYS A 105 7.77 15.12 -10.05
N LEU A 106 7.83 16.28 -10.72
CA LEU A 106 6.68 16.89 -11.39
C LEU A 106 6.74 16.65 -12.90
N PRO A 107 5.60 16.33 -13.55
CA PRO A 107 5.52 16.34 -15.00
C PRO A 107 5.50 17.78 -15.54
N VAL A 108 6.43 18.08 -16.45
CA VAL A 108 6.48 19.34 -17.24
C VAL A 108 6.85 18.93 -18.66
N TYR A 109 5.86 18.81 -19.52
CA TYR A 109 6.02 18.18 -20.84
C TYR A 109 6.38 19.16 -21.96
N THR A 110 6.36 20.47 -21.68
CA THR A 110 6.66 21.49 -22.67
C THR A 110 8.08 21.99 -22.54
N GLU A 111 8.74 22.23 -23.69
CA GLU A 111 10.03 22.87 -23.75
C GLU A 111 9.91 24.36 -23.46
N GLY A 112 10.89 24.94 -22.80
CA GLY A 112 10.91 26.36 -22.47
C GLY A 112 11.26 26.66 -21.02
N THR A 113 11.11 27.92 -20.63
CA THR A 113 11.29 28.38 -19.26
C THR A 113 9.99 28.18 -18.47
N HIS A 114 10.07 27.44 -17.38
CA HIS A 114 8.95 27.20 -16.48
C HIS A 114 9.23 27.74 -15.08
N THR A 115 8.20 28.24 -14.42
CA THR A 115 8.27 28.71 -13.03
C THR A 115 7.65 27.67 -12.11
N ILE A 116 8.45 27.14 -11.19
CA ILE A 116 8.01 26.25 -10.13
C ILE A 116 7.85 27.09 -8.86
N ALA A 117 6.71 26.93 -8.16
CA ALA A 117 6.48 27.64 -6.92
C ALA A 117 5.95 26.71 -5.82
N ILE A 118 6.33 27.01 -4.57
CA ILE A 118 5.89 26.30 -3.37
C ILE A 118 5.31 27.30 -2.39
N THR A 119 4.24 26.92 -1.71
CA THR A 119 3.67 27.66 -0.58
C THR A 119 3.52 26.75 0.62
N THR A 120 3.61 27.30 1.84
CA THR A 120 3.19 26.65 3.08
C THR A 120 1.68 26.81 3.26
N VAL A 121 0.98 25.78 3.69
CA VAL A 121 -0.48 25.75 3.79
C VAL A 121 -0.96 25.61 5.24
N VAL A 122 -1.94 26.45 5.63
CA VAL A 122 -2.63 26.37 6.92
C VAL A 122 -4.14 26.50 6.68
N GLY A 123 -4.85 25.39 6.70
CA GLY A 123 -6.28 25.35 6.38
C GLY A 123 -6.55 25.76 4.93
N LYS A 124 -7.33 26.83 4.73
CA LYS A 124 -7.58 27.42 3.40
C LYS A 124 -6.71 28.66 3.10
N ARG A 125 -5.66 28.87 3.87
CA ARG A 125 -4.68 29.94 3.68
C ARG A 125 -3.34 29.36 3.26
N GLU A 126 -2.60 30.08 2.47
CA GLU A 126 -1.24 29.75 2.06
C GLU A 126 -0.30 30.93 2.17
N SER A 127 0.98 30.67 2.39
CA SER A 127 2.02 31.68 2.42
C SER A 127 2.17 32.37 1.05
N GLU A 128 2.99 33.39 0.99
CA GLU A 128 3.56 33.84 -0.28
C GLU A 128 4.33 32.71 -0.96
N ARG A 129 4.43 32.78 -2.28
CA ARG A 129 5.16 31.78 -3.08
C ARG A 129 6.68 31.92 -2.93
N LEU A 130 7.34 30.80 -2.79
CA LEU A 130 8.77 30.67 -3.08
C LEU A 130 8.90 30.14 -4.50
N GLU A 131 9.57 30.86 -5.37
CA GLU A 131 9.61 30.57 -6.80
C GLU A 131 11.04 30.30 -7.28
N ALA A 132 11.18 29.39 -8.23
CA ALA A 132 12.40 29.15 -8.98
C ALA A 132 12.06 28.91 -10.47
N GLN A 133 12.93 29.37 -11.36
CA GLN A 133 12.80 29.12 -12.78
C GLN A 133 13.70 27.97 -13.22
N ILE A 134 13.21 27.20 -14.19
CA ILE A 134 13.96 26.11 -14.81
C ILE A 134 13.77 26.14 -16.31
N GLN A 135 14.85 25.96 -17.06
CA GLN A 135 14.82 25.75 -18.51
C GLN A 135 14.68 24.27 -18.80
N ILE A 136 13.58 23.87 -19.42
CA ILE A 136 13.34 22.50 -19.88
C ILE A 136 13.80 22.37 -21.33
N THR A 137 14.61 21.34 -21.60
CA THR A 137 15.05 21.00 -22.95
C THR A 137 14.41 19.70 -23.41
N GLY A 138 13.87 19.71 -24.63
CA GLY A 138 13.16 18.58 -25.22
C GLY A 138 11.70 18.50 -24.79
N THR A 139 10.85 18.14 -25.74
CA THR A 139 9.44 17.85 -25.48
C THR A 139 9.30 16.41 -25.01
N GLY A 140 8.89 16.22 -23.77
CA GLY A 140 8.45 14.88 -23.31
C GLY A 140 7.19 14.48 -24.09
N GLU A 141 7.09 13.21 -24.49
CA GLU A 141 5.78 12.70 -24.84
C GLU A 141 4.88 12.88 -23.61
N LYS A 142 3.77 13.59 -23.84
CA LYS A 142 2.71 13.63 -22.83
C LYS A 142 2.31 12.16 -22.63
N GLU A 143 2.76 11.56 -21.52
CA GLU A 143 2.18 10.28 -21.13
C GLU A 143 0.66 10.47 -21.20
N THR A 144 -0.02 9.62 -21.93
CA THR A 144 -1.47 9.52 -21.86
C THR A 144 -1.81 9.55 -20.38
N GLU A 145 -2.57 10.57 -19.95
CA GLU A 145 -2.98 10.65 -18.54
C GLU A 145 -3.45 9.25 -18.17
N PRO A 146 -2.97 8.68 -17.03
CA PRO A 146 -3.45 7.36 -16.63
C PRO A 146 -4.96 7.46 -16.66
N GLU A 147 -5.61 6.48 -17.29
CA GLU A 147 -7.07 6.46 -17.35
C GLU A 147 -7.58 6.72 -15.94
N THR A 148 -8.25 7.84 -15.79
CA THR A 148 -8.88 8.19 -14.51
C THR A 148 -9.83 7.05 -14.20
N CYS A 149 -9.82 6.54 -12.98
CA CYS A 149 -10.76 5.50 -12.58
C CYS A 149 -12.16 5.89 -13.08
N PRO A 150 -12.80 5.08 -13.93
CA PRO A 150 -14.14 5.36 -14.43
C PRO A 150 -15.07 5.70 -13.26
N GLU A 151 -15.94 6.69 -13.43
CA GLU A 151 -16.76 7.18 -12.32
C GLU A 151 -17.64 6.08 -11.72
N GLU A 152 -18.08 5.13 -12.56
CA GLU A 152 -18.84 3.94 -12.12
C GLU A 152 -18.05 2.99 -11.21
N LEU A 153 -16.72 2.96 -11.32
CA LEU A 153 -15.83 2.15 -10.47
C LEU A 153 -15.35 2.92 -9.24
N LYS A 154 -15.49 4.24 -9.24
CA LYS A 154 -15.06 5.10 -8.13
C LYS A 154 -15.88 4.78 -6.88
N PRO A 155 -15.23 4.45 -5.75
CA PRO A 155 -15.94 4.23 -4.50
C PRO A 155 -16.75 5.48 -4.11
N GLN A 156 -18.02 5.29 -3.78
CA GLN A 156 -18.92 6.37 -3.36
C GLN A 156 -18.99 6.41 -1.84
N LEU A 157 -18.99 7.63 -1.29
CA LEU A 157 -19.23 7.81 0.14
C LEU A 157 -20.68 7.42 0.48
N LYS A 158 -20.84 6.83 1.65
CA LYS A 158 -22.15 6.45 2.18
C LYS A 158 -22.75 7.60 2.96
N GLU A 159 -23.94 8.01 2.64
CA GLU A 159 -24.63 9.14 3.29
C GLU A 159 -24.89 8.89 4.78
N ASN A 160 -25.03 7.62 5.18
CA ASN A 160 -25.30 7.21 6.55
C ASN A 160 -24.03 6.99 7.40
N VAL A 161 -22.85 7.30 6.86
CA VAL A 161 -21.56 7.19 7.58
C VAL A 161 -21.00 8.59 7.82
N PRO A 162 -21.40 9.27 8.92
CA PRO A 162 -20.92 10.61 9.22
C PRO A 162 -19.42 10.62 9.56
N LEU A 163 -18.72 11.67 9.15
CA LEU A 163 -17.31 11.86 9.49
C LEU A 163 -17.15 12.07 11.00
N ARG A 164 -16.07 11.56 11.56
CA ARG A 164 -15.66 11.72 12.95
C ARG A 164 -14.28 12.37 13.04
N ASP A 165 -14.09 13.21 14.06
CA ASP A 165 -12.80 13.90 14.25
C ASP A 165 -11.70 13.01 14.84
N ASP A 166 -12.08 11.92 15.51
CA ASP A 166 -11.17 11.02 16.24
C ASP A 166 -10.89 9.70 15.52
N ARG A 167 -11.55 9.43 14.41
CA ARG A 167 -11.53 8.16 13.68
C ARG A 167 -11.53 8.35 12.18
N ILE A 168 -10.93 7.41 11.46
CA ILE A 168 -11.09 7.31 10.01
C ILE A 168 -12.20 6.32 9.71
N ALA A 169 -13.21 6.73 8.94
CA ALA A 169 -14.21 5.82 8.43
C ALA A 169 -13.61 5.02 7.25
N ILE A 170 -13.58 3.70 7.40
CA ILE A 170 -13.29 2.77 6.31
C ILE A 170 -14.63 2.25 5.82
N GLU A 171 -15.00 2.62 4.60
CA GLU A 171 -16.25 2.24 3.97
C GLU A 171 -15.99 1.20 2.87
N LEU A 172 -16.82 0.16 2.83
CA LEU A 172 -16.71 -0.94 1.88
C LEU A 172 -17.87 -0.87 0.88
N ASN A 173 -17.53 -0.88 -0.40
CA ASN A 173 -18.48 -0.83 -1.49
C ASN A 173 -18.45 -2.14 -2.30
N ASN A 174 -19.58 -2.82 -2.38
CA ASN A 174 -19.72 -4.00 -3.24
C ASN A 174 -19.82 -3.56 -4.71
N LYS A 175 -18.78 -3.83 -5.48
CA LYS A 175 -18.70 -3.57 -6.93
C LYS A 175 -18.57 -4.88 -7.73
N THR A 176 -19.10 -5.98 -7.19
CA THR A 176 -19.04 -7.31 -7.87
C THR A 176 -20.09 -7.47 -8.98
N ASN A 177 -20.84 -6.41 -9.30
CA ASN A 177 -21.90 -6.40 -10.30
C ASN A 177 -22.95 -7.51 -10.07
N GLY A 178 -23.29 -7.75 -8.80
CA GLY A 178 -24.29 -8.75 -8.40
C GLY A 178 -23.78 -10.18 -8.40
N LYS A 179 -22.48 -10.42 -8.64
CA LYS A 179 -21.88 -11.75 -8.60
C LYS A 179 -21.86 -12.33 -7.18
N TYR A 180 -21.67 -11.47 -6.19
CA TYR A 180 -21.71 -11.79 -4.76
C TYR A 180 -22.62 -10.80 -4.04
N SER A 181 -23.49 -11.33 -3.17
CA SER A 181 -24.28 -10.51 -2.24
C SER A 181 -23.41 -9.99 -1.09
N ASP A 182 -23.88 -8.98 -0.38
CA ASP A 182 -23.17 -8.43 0.76
C ASP A 182 -22.97 -9.45 1.90
N SER A 183 -23.82 -10.48 1.98
CA SER A 183 -23.66 -11.60 2.92
C SER A 183 -22.60 -12.62 2.51
N GLU A 184 -22.10 -12.56 1.28
CA GLU A 184 -21.04 -13.43 0.75
C GLU A 184 -19.69 -12.72 0.63
N ILE A 185 -19.62 -11.44 0.99
CA ILE A 185 -18.38 -10.67 1.03
C ILE A 185 -17.97 -10.50 2.48
N TYR A 186 -16.77 -10.98 2.80
CA TYR A 186 -16.23 -11.00 4.16
C TYR A 186 -15.05 -10.04 4.29
N TRP A 187 -14.91 -9.47 5.48
CA TRP A 187 -13.75 -8.69 5.85
C TRP A 187 -13.30 -8.97 7.29
N CYS A 188 -12.00 -8.81 7.55
CA CYS A 188 -11.45 -8.73 8.90
C CYS A 188 -10.20 -7.87 8.90
N ILE A 189 -9.91 -7.24 10.04
CA ILE A 189 -8.76 -6.36 10.21
C ILE A 189 -7.92 -6.85 11.38
N VAL A 190 -6.61 -7.04 11.15
CA VAL A 190 -5.61 -7.32 12.18
C VAL A 190 -4.52 -6.26 12.12
N GLY A 191 -3.95 -5.91 13.26
CA GLY A 191 -2.88 -4.91 13.35
C GLY A 191 -2.55 -4.57 14.79
N ASN A 192 -1.63 -3.64 15.00
CA ASN A 192 -1.23 -3.24 16.33
C ASN A 192 -1.97 -1.97 16.77
N ASN A 193 -2.48 -1.96 18.01
CA ASN A 193 -3.08 -0.76 18.59
C ASN A 193 -2.02 0.33 18.90
N ALA A 194 -2.45 1.47 19.46
CA ALA A 194 -1.56 2.57 19.83
C ALA A 194 -0.43 2.18 20.80
N ASN A 195 -0.59 1.10 21.54
CA ASN A 195 0.41 0.57 22.47
C ASN A 195 1.30 -0.53 21.84
N ASN A 196 1.27 -0.70 20.52
CA ASN A 196 1.95 -1.76 19.76
C ASN A 196 1.56 -3.19 20.18
N GLN A 197 0.37 -3.36 20.72
CA GLN A 197 -0.18 -4.67 21.04
C GLN A 197 -0.94 -5.21 19.83
N LEU A 198 -0.68 -6.44 19.44
CA LEU A 198 -1.42 -7.12 18.37
C LEU A 198 -2.90 -7.25 18.75
N CYS A 199 -3.77 -6.83 17.85
CA CYS A 199 -5.22 -6.82 17.99
C CYS A 199 -5.90 -7.24 16.69
N TYR A 200 -7.19 -7.59 16.77
CA TYR A 200 -8.09 -7.43 15.64
C TYR A 200 -9.02 -6.24 15.91
N MET A 201 -9.60 -5.70 14.84
CA MET A 201 -10.61 -4.66 14.95
C MET A 201 -12.00 -5.30 14.74
N ASP A 202 -12.90 -5.11 15.70
CA ASP A 202 -14.29 -5.52 15.55
C ASP A 202 -15.07 -4.55 14.65
N LYS A 203 -16.31 -4.90 14.30
CA LYS A 203 -17.18 -4.07 13.44
C LYS A 203 -17.53 -2.71 14.04
N ASP A 204 -17.39 -2.54 15.34
CA ASP A 204 -17.66 -1.29 16.07
C ASP A 204 -16.39 -0.41 16.20
N GLY A 205 -15.26 -0.87 15.63
CA GLY A 205 -13.98 -0.16 15.65
C GLY A 205 -13.20 -0.28 16.94
N ASN A 206 -13.46 -1.31 17.76
CA ASN A 206 -12.68 -1.57 18.95
C ASN A 206 -11.48 -2.45 18.63
N MET A 207 -10.31 -2.09 19.16
CA MET A 207 -9.09 -2.88 19.02
C MET A 207 -9.04 -3.93 20.15
N ILE A 208 -9.39 -5.16 19.81
CA ILE A 208 -9.45 -6.29 20.76
C ILE A 208 -8.11 -7.02 20.77
N PRO A 209 -7.43 -7.15 21.92
CA PRO A 209 -6.15 -7.82 22.01
C PRO A 209 -6.18 -9.26 21.50
N ALA A 210 -5.15 -9.62 20.76
CA ALA A 210 -4.97 -10.99 20.25
C ALA A 210 -4.84 -11.99 21.39
N SER A 211 -5.53 -13.11 21.25
CA SER A 211 -5.48 -14.22 22.21
C SER A 211 -5.89 -15.52 21.51
N GLU A 212 -5.29 -16.63 21.89
CA GLU A 212 -5.69 -17.96 21.41
C GLU A 212 -7.12 -18.33 21.81
N SER A 213 -7.66 -17.71 22.86
CA SER A 213 -9.07 -17.91 23.28
C SER A 213 -10.08 -17.42 22.24
N LEU A 214 -9.66 -16.56 21.30
CA LEU A 214 -10.47 -16.10 20.17
C LEU A 214 -10.57 -17.13 19.04
N ASN A 215 -9.71 -18.16 19.04
CA ASN A 215 -9.73 -19.26 18.07
C ASN A 215 -10.89 -20.23 18.41
N THR A 216 -12.10 -19.86 18.04
CA THR A 216 -13.32 -20.60 18.38
C THR A 216 -14.01 -21.25 17.21
N VAL A 217 -13.63 -20.92 15.97
CA VAL A 217 -14.19 -21.46 14.74
C VAL A 217 -13.38 -22.68 14.32
N GLU A 218 -14.00 -23.87 14.32
CA GLU A 218 -13.33 -25.11 13.91
C GLU A 218 -13.54 -25.38 12.42
N VAL A 219 -12.42 -25.55 11.70
CA VAL A 219 -12.41 -25.94 10.29
C VAL A 219 -11.35 -27.02 10.10
N ASN A 220 -11.74 -28.18 9.58
CA ASN A 220 -10.86 -29.33 9.35
C ASN A 220 -10.03 -29.73 10.59
N GLY A 221 -10.64 -29.68 11.77
CA GLY A 221 -9.99 -30.05 13.04
C GLY A 221 -9.03 -29.01 13.61
N THR A 222 -8.91 -27.83 12.97
CA THR A 222 -8.12 -26.70 13.47
C THR A 222 -9.04 -25.56 13.87
N LYS A 223 -8.72 -24.89 14.98
CA LYS A 223 -9.47 -23.73 15.46
C LYS A 223 -8.85 -22.44 14.96
N TYR A 224 -9.69 -21.56 14.43
CA TYR A 224 -9.36 -20.23 13.90
C TYR A 224 -10.11 -19.15 14.67
N ALA A 225 -9.63 -17.92 14.58
CA ALA A 225 -10.24 -16.78 15.25
C ALA A 225 -11.58 -16.41 14.60
N ASN A 226 -12.59 -16.15 15.44
CA ASN A 226 -13.88 -15.61 15.01
C ASN A 226 -13.81 -14.07 14.96
N ILE A 227 -13.20 -13.53 13.91
CA ILE A 227 -12.92 -12.10 13.78
C ILE A 227 -13.40 -11.49 12.45
N TYR A 228 -14.05 -12.28 11.63
CA TYR A 228 -14.56 -11.82 10.33
C TYR A 228 -16.02 -11.36 10.42
N HIS A 229 -16.35 -10.43 9.54
CA HIS A 229 -17.69 -9.86 9.38
C HIS A 229 -18.08 -9.91 7.90
N THR A 230 -19.37 -9.93 7.61
CA THR A 230 -19.88 -9.74 6.24
C THR A 230 -20.18 -8.26 5.99
N LEU A 231 -20.23 -7.85 4.71
CA LEU A 231 -20.71 -6.52 4.36
C LEU A 231 -22.16 -6.28 4.79
N ALA A 232 -22.97 -7.35 4.80
CA ALA A 232 -24.37 -7.28 5.28
C ALA A 232 -24.45 -6.98 6.79
N GLU A 233 -23.46 -7.44 7.59
CA GLU A 233 -23.38 -7.13 9.02
C GLU A 233 -22.83 -5.74 9.28
N SER A 234 -21.79 -5.35 8.54
CA SER A 234 -21.20 -4.03 8.61
C SER A 234 -20.43 -3.72 7.34
N ASP A 235 -20.86 -2.70 6.65
CA ASP A 235 -20.25 -2.19 5.41
C ASP A 235 -19.30 -1.00 5.66
N HIS A 236 -19.04 -0.69 6.92
CA HIS A 236 -18.08 0.32 7.34
C HIS A 236 -17.58 0.07 8.76
N VAL A 237 -16.43 0.66 9.08
CA VAL A 237 -15.88 0.66 10.44
C VAL A 237 -15.13 1.97 10.71
N TYR A 238 -15.27 2.49 11.92
CA TYR A 238 -14.52 3.66 12.37
C TYR A 238 -13.20 3.24 13.01
N ALA A 239 -12.13 3.30 12.24
CA ALA A 239 -10.82 2.86 12.64
C ALA A 239 -10.11 3.89 13.55
N PRO A 240 -9.66 3.49 14.75
CA PRO A 240 -8.77 4.30 15.59
C PRO A 240 -7.33 4.20 15.09
N THR A 241 -6.38 4.67 15.89
CA THR A 241 -4.96 4.38 15.64
C THR A 241 -4.72 2.88 15.52
N ILE A 242 -4.17 2.48 14.37
CA ILE A 242 -3.75 1.11 14.07
C ILE A 242 -2.46 1.16 13.26
N ARG A 243 -1.46 0.40 13.67
CA ARG A 243 -0.16 0.26 12.99
C ARG A 243 -0.03 -1.10 12.37
N SER A 244 0.60 -1.16 11.19
CA SER A 244 0.74 -2.41 10.42
C SER A 244 -0.59 -3.14 10.26
N GLY A 245 -1.65 -2.37 10.01
CA GLY A 245 -3.00 -2.89 9.78
C GLY A 245 -3.05 -3.67 8.47
N ARG A 246 -3.72 -4.80 8.50
CA ARG A 246 -4.04 -5.58 7.31
C ARG A 246 -5.52 -5.90 7.33
N MET A 247 -6.23 -5.43 6.30
CA MET A 247 -7.63 -5.76 6.05
C MET A 247 -7.71 -6.82 4.98
N TYR A 248 -8.16 -8.00 5.34
CA TYR A 248 -8.51 -9.04 4.38
C TYR A 248 -9.92 -8.83 3.88
N LEU A 249 -10.09 -9.03 2.58
CA LEU A 249 -11.37 -9.02 1.87
C LEU A 249 -11.51 -10.32 1.11
N SER A 250 -12.66 -11.00 1.20
CA SER A 250 -12.85 -12.29 0.52
C SER A 250 -14.28 -12.51 0.05
N TYR A 251 -14.44 -13.43 -0.89
CA TYR A 251 -15.72 -13.80 -1.49
C TYR A 251 -16.07 -15.26 -1.18
N GLY A 252 -17.36 -15.50 -0.91
CA GLY A 252 -17.96 -16.82 -0.71
C GLY A 252 -17.66 -17.46 0.66
N LYS A 253 -16.49 -17.19 1.23
CA LYS A 253 -16.09 -17.65 2.58
C LYS A 253 -15.06 -16.69 3.20
N PRO A 254 -14.98 -16.63 4.54
CA PRO A 254 -14.03 -15.75 5.20
C PRO A 254 -12.58 -16.21 5.02
N VAL A 255 -11.65 -15.28 5.19
CA VAL A 255 -10.23 -15.58 5.43
C VAL A 255 -10.08 -16.03 6.88
N TYR A 256 -9.61 -17.24 7.08
CA TYR A 256 -9.35 -17.78 8.41
C TYR A 256 -7.97 -17.38 8.90
N VAL A 257 -7.94 -16.73 10.05
CA VAL A 257 -6.73 -16.31 10.76
C VAL A 257 -6.67 -17.06 12.09
N LYS A 258 -5.49 -17.49 12.53
CA LYS A 258 -5.29 -18.14 13.81
C LYS A 258 -4.34 -17.32 14.67
N PHE A 259 -4.76 -16.91 15.85
CA PHE A 259 -3.86 -16.26 16.80
C PHE A 259 -2.93 -17.29 17.44
N VAL A 260 -1.65 -16.91 17.59
CA VAL A 260 -0.59 -17.68 18.23
C VAL A 260 -0.05 -16.85 19.40
N GLY A 261 -0.46 -17.20 20.59
CA GLY A 261 -0.24 -16.37 21.77
C GLY A 261 -0.95 -15.00 21.66
N SER A 262 -0.33 -13.98 22.24
CA SER A 262 -0.80 -12.58 22.22
C SER A 262 -0.06 -11.67 21.25
N THR A 263 0.98 -12.19 20.57
CA THR A 263 1.92 -11.38 19.78
C THR A 263 2.03 -11.83 18.32
N GLY A 264 1.41 -12.95 17.94
CA GLY A 264 1.49 -13.49 16.59
C GLY A 264 0.15 -13.97 16.05
N TYR A 265 0.07 -14.05 14.73
CA TYR A 265 -1.02 -14.71 14.03
C TYR A 265 -0.51 -15.42 12.77
N ALA A 266 -1.15 -16.53 12.45
CA ALA A 266 -1.01 -17.22 11.18
C ALA A 266 -2.17 -16.78 10.27
N GLY A 267 -1.84 -16.16 9.16
CA GLY A 267 -2.75 -15.86 8.06
C GLY A 267 -2.65 -16.91 6.95
N PRO A 268 -3.22 -16.64 5.77
CA PRO A 268 -3.15 -17.54 4.61
C PRO A 268 -1.72 -17.87 4.18
N ASP A 269 -1.43 -19.15 3.96
CA ASP A 269 -0.20 -19.62 3.32
C ASP A 269 -0.51 -20.27 1.97
N LEU A 270 -0.39 -19.50 0.90
CA LEU A 270 -0.67 -19.96 -0.46
C LEU A 270 0.36 -20.96 -1.03
N ASN A 271 1.50 -21.13 -0.35
CA ASN A 271 2.48 -22.16 -0.71
C ASN A 271 2.10 -23.52 -0.14
N ASN A 272 1.17 -23.58 0.81
CA ASN A 272 0.66 -24.81 1.42
C ASN A 272 -0.68 -25.18 0.78
N PRO A 273 -0.74 -26.21 -0.08
CA PRO A 273 -2.01 -26.66 -0.67
C PRO A 273 -3.04 -27.15 0.36
N GLY A 274 -2.59 -27.48 1.57
CA GLY A 274 -3.43 -27.91 2.70
C GLY A 274 -3.93 -26.74 3.55
N ASP A 275 -3.54 -25.49 3.26
CA ASP A 275 -4.03 -24.32 3.99
C ASP A 275 -5.55 -24.17 3.81
N VAL A 276 -6.24 -23.85 4.90
CA VAL A 276 -7.70 -23.67 4.90
C VAL A 276 -8.15 -22.56 3.92
N ASN A 277 -7.29 -21.61 3.66
CA ASN A 277 -7.53 -20.49 2.73
C ASN A 277 -7.06 -20.76 1.30
N ALA A 278 -6.46 -21.93 1.00
CA ALA A 278 -5.87 -22.22 -0.32
C ALA A 278 -6.81 -21.92 -1.50
N ASN A 279 -8.12 -22.26 -1.32
CA ASN A 279 -9.16 -22.00 -2.33
C ASN A 279 -10.09 -20.83 -1.96
N THR A 280 -9.64 -19.91 -1.11
CA THR A 280 -10.40 -18.69 -0.80
C THR A 280 -10.02 -17.60 -1.79
N LEU A 281 -11.01 -17.00 -2.41
CA LEU A 281 -10.81 -15.79 -3.21
C LEU A 281 -10.65 -14.61 -2.25
N PHE A 282 -9.44 -14.11 -2.09
CA PHE A 282 -9.18 -13.01 -1.17
C PHE A 282 -8.09 -12.08 -1.67
N GLU A 283 -8.17 -10.86 -1.20
CA GLU A 283 -7.16 -9.81 -1.32
C GLU A 283 -6.95 -9.15 0.04
N PHE A 284 -5.94 -8.29 0.16
CA PHE A 284 -5.77 -7.48 1.35
C PHE A 284 -5.27 -6.08 1.03
N ALA A 285 -5.66 -5.14 1.88
CA ALA A 285 -5.09 -3.81 1.93
C ALA A 285 -4.24 -3.68 3.19
N GLU A 286 -3.09 -3.04 3.08
CA GLU A 286 -2.21 -2.73 4.21
C GLU A 286 -2.27 -1.23 4.51
N PHE A 287 -2.35 -0.89 5.78
CA PHE A 287 -2.43 0.51 6.19
C PHE A 287 -1.94 0.76 7.61
N THR A 288 -1.61 2.01 7.86
CA THR A 288 -1.36 2.55 9.19
C THR A 288 -2.19 3.80 9.36
N ILE A 289 -2.89 3.92 10.48
CA ILE A 289 -3.63 5.10 10.91
C ILE A 289 -2.99 5.59 12.20
N GLU A 290 -2.50 6.82 12.20
CA GLU A 290 -1.92 7.45 13.39
C GLU A 290 -2.43 8.89 13.54
N GLY A 291 -3.27 9.11 14.53
CA GLY A 291 -4.00 10.37 14.66
C GLY A 291 -4.89 10.63 13.43
N LYS A 292 -4.61 11.70 12.69
CA LYS A 292 -5.33 12.09 11.46
C LYS A 292 -4.58 11.68 10.19
N HIS A 293 -3.52 10.91 10.30
CA HIS A 293 -2.70 10.48 9.16
C HIS A 293 -3.06 9.06 8.76
N TYR A 294 -3.09 8.85 7.44
CA TYR A 294 -3.31 7.55 6.83
C TYR A 294 -2.18 7.24 5.84
N TRP A 295 -1.62 6.07 5.96
CA TRP A 295 -0.72 5.48 4.98
C TRP A 295 -1.27 4.11 4.61
N GLY A 296 -1.45 3.85 3.34
CA GLY A 296 -1.99 2.56 2.92
C GLY A 296 -1.69 2.26 1.46
N ASN A 297 -1.76 0.99 1.15
CA ASN A 297 -1.59 0.48 -0.20
C ASN A 297 -2.38 -0.82 -0.41
N THR A 298 -2.58 -1.14 -1.69
CA THR A 298 -3.12 -2.42 -2.17
C THR A 298 -2.08 -3.15 -3.01
N THR A 299 -0.78 -3.01 -2.67
CA THR A 299 0.31 -3.61 -3.42
C THR A 299 0.25 -5.12 -3.36
N ARG A 300 0.19 -5.76 -4.53
CA ARG A 300 0.08 -7.21 -4.67
C ARG A 300 1.46 -7.82 -4.85
N VAL A 301 2.09 -8.15 -3.73
CA VAL A 301 3.45 -8.72 -3.73
C VAL A 301 3.43 -10.21 -4.05
N ASP A 302 2.41 -10.94 -3.57
CA ASP A 302 2.36 -12.40 -3.64
C ASP A 302 1.46 -12.92 -4.77
N TYR A 303 0.36 -12.21 -5.06
CA TYR A 303 -0.63 -12.63 -6.07
C TYR A 303 -1.60 -11.49 -6.39
N PHE A 304 -2.39 -11.69 -7.44
CA PHE A 304 -3.57 -10.92 -7.79
C PHE A 304 -4.76 -11.88 -7.87
N CYS A 305 -5.83 -11.62 -7.12
CA CYS A 305 -7.04 -12.42 -7.12
C CYS A 305 -8.23 -11.69 -7.77
N PHE A 306 -8.45 -10.44 -7.37
CA PHE A 306 -9.49 -9.59 -7.94
C PHE A 306 -9.13 -8.09 -7.84
N PRO A 307 -9.69 -7.25 -8.73
CA PRO A 307 -9.42 -5.81 -8.70
C PRO A 307 -9.99 -5.16 -7.43
N MET A 308 -9.25 -4.19 -6.89
CA MET A 308 -9.67 -3.33 -5.81
C MET A 308 -9.39 -1.88 -6.15
N VAL A 309 -10.31 -1.00 -5.81
CA VAL A 309 -10.16 0.46 -5.92
C VAL A 309 -10.30 1.05 -4.52
N THR A 310 -9.34 1.89 -4.15
CA THR A 310 -9.34 2.63 -2.89
C THR A 310 -9.48 4.12 -3.19
N ARG A 311 -10.41 4.78 -2.52
CA ARG A 311 -10.57 6.23 -2.52
C ARG A 311 -10.26 6.76 -1.13
N LEU A 312 -9.33 7.68 -1.03
CA LEU A 312 -9.03 8.37 0.22
C LEU A 312 -9.52 9.82 0.12
N ILE A 313 -10.39 10.18 1.06
CA ILE A 313 -10.90 11.54 1.17
C ILE A 313 -10.42 12.12 2.50
N GLY A 314 -9.73 13.24 2.43
CA GLY A 314 -9.21 13.95 3.58
C GLY A 314 -10.02 15.20 3.93
N GLY A 315 -10.00 15.57 5.22
CA GLY A 315 -10.73 16.70 5.76
C GLY A 315 -10.16 18.07 5.38
N SER A 316 -10.88 19.11 5.77
CA SER A 316 -10.69 20.53 5.40
C SER A 316 -9.40 21.19 5.92
N LEU A 317 -8.62 20.53 6.80
CA LEU A 317 -7.38 21.14 7.34
C LEU A 317 -6.33 21.44 6.26
N TYR A 318 -6.38 20.72 5.12
CA TYR A 318 -5.42 20.81 4.03
C TYR A 318 -6.08 21.13 2.68
N GLY A 319 -7.25 21.76 2.72
CA GLY A 319 -7.94 22.15 1.50
C GLY A 319 -8.74 21.03 0.81
N GLY A 320 -8.84 19.87 1.44
CA GLY A 320 -9.50 18.68 0.91
C GLY A 320 -8.54 17.81 0.10
N TYR A 321 -8.64 16.52 0.31
CA TYR A 321 -7.93 15.48 -0.42
C TYR A 321 -8.96 14.49 -0.93
N ASP A 322 -8.92 14.15 -2.20
CA ASP A 322 -9.76 13.14 -2.83
C ASP A 322 -8.94 12.44 -3.90
N ASN A 323 -8.43 11.27 -3.58
CA ASN A 323 -7.58 10.51 -4.48
C ASN A 323 -8.09 9.08 -4.62
N VAL A 324 -8.08 8.57 -5.84
CA VAL A 324 -8.50 7.21 -6.18
C VAL A 324 -7.31 6.47 -6.77
N VAL A 325 -7.02 5.30 -6.19
CA VAL A 325 -5.98 4.38 -6.67
C VAL A 325 -6.52 2.97 -6.70
N GLY A 326 -6.04 2.15 -7.63
CA GLY A 326 -6.43 0.76 -7.72
C GLY A 326 -6.44 0.23 -9.14
N ASP A 327 -7.10 -0.90 -9.33
CA ASP A 327 -7.15 -1.58 -10.61
C ASP A 327 -8.40 -1.19 -11.37
N VAL A 328 -8.22 -0.80 -12.62
CA VAL A 328 -9.31 -0.52 -13.55
C VAL A 328 -9.56 -1.76 -14.41
N GLY A 329 -10.81 -2.14 -14.56
CA GLY A 329 -11.23 -3.30 -15.33
C GLY A 329 -11.77 -4.44 -14.46
N THR A 330 -12.44 -5.36 -15.10
CA THR A 330 -12.94 -6.58 -14.46
C THR A 330 -11.81 -7.58 -14.23
N ARG A 331 -12.03 -8.51 -13.32
CA ARG A 331 -11.09 -9.61 -13.09
C ARG A 331 -10.75 -10.36 -14.38
N ASP A 332 -11.75 -10.65 -15.20
CA ASP A 332 -11.57 -11.43 -16.42
C ASP A 332 -10.78 -10.66 -17.49
N GLU A 333 -10.99 -9.36 -17.62
CA GLU A 333 -10.19 -8.49 -18.48
C GLU A 333 -8.73 -8.48 -18.06
N ILE A 334 -8.44 -8.31 -16.79
CA ILE A 334 -7.07 -8.30 -16.24
C ILE A 334 -6.39 -9.66 -16.45
N PHE A 335 -7.09 -10.77 -16.16
CA PHE A 335 -6.55 -12.11 -16.37
C PHE A 335 -6.28 -12.40 -17.85
N ASN A 336 -7.16 -11.98 -18.75
CA ASN A 336 -6.99 -12.15 -20.18
C ASN A 336 -5.86 -11.27 -20.72
N ALA A 337 -5.79 -10.01 -20.29
CA ALA A 337 -4.68 -9.12 -20.66
C ALA A 337 -3.34 -9.72 -20.22
N PHE A 338 -3.24 -10.18 -18.98
CA PHE A 338 -2.02 -10.81 -18.48
C PHE A 338 -1.64 -12.04 -19.33
N LYS A 339 -2.59 -12.95 -19.60
CA LYS A 339 -2.34 -14.15 -20.44
C LYS A 339 -1.86 -13.81 -21.85
N ASN A 340 -2.36 -12.71 -22.42
CA ASN A 340 -2.07 -12.34 -23.82
C ASN A 340 -0.77 -11.55 -23.95
N GLU A 341 -0.45 -10.68 -22.99
CA GLU A 341 0.60 -9.67 -23.12
C GLU A 341 1.94 -10.10 -22.49
N VAL A 342 1.91 -11.00 -21.49
CA VAL A 342 3.17 -11.43 -20.87
C VAL A 342 3.91 -12.45 -21.74
N PRO A 343 5.24 -12.52 -21.64
CA PRO A 343 6.04 -13.59 -22.25
C PRO A 343 5.53 -14.98 -21.85
N ASN A 344 5.74 -15.97 -22.74
CA ASN A 344 5.15 -17.31 -22.58
C ASN A 344 5.53 -17.99 -21.27
N GLU A 345 6.74 -17.76 -20.76
CA GLU A 345 7.22 -18.30 -19.49
C GLU A 345 6.41 -17.83 -18.28
N TYR A 346 5.77 -16.65 -18.35
CA TYR A 346 4.95 -16.11 -17.26
C TYR A 346 3.48 -16.52 -17.34
N LYS A 347 3.02 -17.06 -18.47
CA LYS A 347 1.61 -17.45 -18.64
C LYS A 347 1.17 -18.53 -17.65
N SER A 348 2.09 -19.38 -17.20
CA SER A 348 1.86 -20.41 -16.18
C SER A 348 1.58 -19.83 -14.77
N LEU A 349 1.81 -18.53 -14.55
CA LEU A 349 1.48 -17.87 -13.30
C LEU A 349 -0.03 -17.65 -13.13
N VAL A 350 -0.79 -17.68 -14.23
CA VAL A 350 -2.24 -17.54 -14.20
C VAL A 350 -2.87 -18.88 -13.82
N ARG A 351 -3.49 -18.92 -12.67
CA ARG A 351 -4.32 -20.02 -12.18
C ARG A 351 -5.81 -19.66 -12.32
N ASP A 352 -6.70 -20.60 -12.07
CA ASP A 352 -8.15 -20.35 -12.18
C ASP A 352 -8.62 -19.30 -11.17
N ASP A 353 -8.00 -19.27 -10.01
CA ASP A 353 -8.39 -18.41 -8.88
C ASP A 353 -7.53 -17.14 -8.72
N ARG A 354 -6.30 -17.12 -9.25
CA ARG A 354 -5.37 -15.99 -9.07
C ARG A 354 -4.22 -15.98 -10.06
N ILE A 355 -3.58 -14.82 -10.20
CA ILE A 355 -2.26 -14.70 -10.84
C ILE A 355 -1.24 -14.66 -9.72
N ILE A 356 -0.31 -15.61 -9.67
CA ILE A 356 0.71 -15.67 -8.62
C ILE A 356 1.97 -14.89 -9.02
N ALA A 357 2.66 -14.32 -8.04
CA ALA A 357 3.94 -13.68 -8.28
C ALA A 357 5.00 -14.70 -8.71
N PRO A 358 5.96 -14.32 -9.58
CA PRO A 358 7.02 -15.23 -10.04
C PRO A 358 7.78 -15.92 -8.92
N CYS A 359 8.10 -15.19 -7.84
CA CYS A 359 8.80 -15.72 -6.66
C CYS A 359 7.96 -16.70 -5.83
N LYS A 360 6.66 -16.76 -6.06
CA LYS A 360 5.72 -17.69 -5.39
C LYS A 360 5.36 -18.88 -6.29
N SER A 361 5.88 -18.92 -7.50
CA SER A 361 5.70 -20.05 -8.40
C SER A 361 6.61 -21.21 -7.97
N PRO A 362 6.09 -22.47 -7.88
CA PRO A 362 6.93 -23.66 -7.64
C PRO A 362 8.06 -23.83 -8.65
N CYS A 363 7.91 -23.29 -9.83
CA CYS A 363 8.89 -23.34 -10.92
C CYS A 363 9.86 -22.16 -10.94
N ASN A 364 9.82 -21.25 -9.95
CA ASN A 364 10.65 -20.05 -9.88
C ASN A 364 10.70 -19.27 -11.21
N VAL A 365 9.56 -19.12 -11.86
CA VAL A 365 9.44 -18.44 -13.15
C VAL A 365 9.94 -17.01 -13.02
N GLY A 366 10.88 -16.61 -13.88
CA GLY A 366 11.44 -15.26 -13.86
C GLY A 366 12.56 -15.02 -12.85
N GLN A 367 13.04 -16.01 -12.15
CA GLN A 367 14.31 -15.93 -11.42
C GLN A 367 15.45 -16.19 -12.44
N ILE A 368 16.06 -15.13 -12.92
CA ILE A 368 17.28 -15.14 -13.73
C ILE A 368 18.46 -14.77 -12.85
#